data_d0f3129c6c43ffd062e1afffea9bdd0d
#
_entry.id   d0f3129c6c43ffd062e1afffea9bdd0d
#
_cell.length_a   1.000
_cell.length_b   1.000
_cell.length_c   1.000
_cell.angle_alpha   90.00
_cell.angle_beta   90.00
_cell.angle_gamma   90.00
#
_symmetry.space_group_name_H-M   'P 1'
#
loop_
_entity.id
_entity.type
_entity.pdbx_description
1 polymer ?
#
loop_
_entity_poly.entity_id
_entity_poly.type
_entity_poly.pdbx_seq_one_letter_code
_entity_poly.pdbx_strand_id
1 'polypeptide(L)'
;SYLHNDSFPASHPLWCGPLGYQGSKAAMQLISQADVVLALGTRLGPFGTLPQYGMEYWPANAKIIQVDADPRVLGLVKGISVGINGDARAVAAALAERLRGRELACSGNRAARKQRLEDAKRSWEQELTAWTHETDPFSLEVAQDSKYMHPRQMLRELEKAMPQQAMVATDIGNICS
;
A
#
# COMPACT_ATOMS: atom_id res chain seq x y z
N SER A 1 1.00 4.90 2.69
CA SER A 1 0.53 5.84 1.68
C SER A 1 1.63 6.15 0.68
N TYR A 2 1.30 6.80 -0.42
CA TYR A 2 2.17 7.06 -1.57
C TYR A 2 3.53 7.72 -1.24
N LEU A 3 3.58 8.63 -0.27
CA LEU A 3 4.82 9.34 0.09
C LEU A 3 5.47 8.88 1.41
N HIS A 4 4.90 7.89 2.08
CA HIS A 4 5.38 7.41 3.39
C HIS A 4 5.35 5.87 3.42
N ASN A 5 6.11 5.26 2.50
CA ASN A 5 6.17 3.82 2.35
C ASN A 5 6.90 3.14 3.52
N ASP A 6 7.70 3.88 4.26
CA ASP A 6 8.43 3.46 5.44
C ASP A 6 7.61 3.47 6.74
N SER A 7 6.39 4.02 6.72
CA SER A 7 5.53 4.11 7.91
C SER A 7 5.12 2.75 8.47
N PHE A 8 5.23 1.69 7.69
CA PHE A 8 5.00 0.32 8.10
C PHE A 8 6.08 -0.58 7.49
N PRO A 9 6.76 -1.43 8.29
CA PRO A 9 7.88 -2.23 7.80
C PRO A 9 7.50 -3.15 6.64
N ALA A 10 8.19 -3.03 5.51
CA ALA A 10 7.94 -3.88 4.33
C ALA A 10 8.25 -5.37 4.60
N SER A 11 9.12 -5.67 5.56
CA SER A 11 9.43 -7.03 6.01
C SER A 11 8.32 -7.67 6.86
N HIS A 12 7.33 -6.89 7.31
CA HIS A 12 6.26 -7.42 8.15
C HIS A 12 5.32 -8.32 7.34
N PRO A 13 4.93 -9.52 7.85
CA PRO A 13 4.07 -10.46 7.09
C PRO A 13 2.74 -9.87 6.61
N LEU A 14 2.17 -8.92 7.34
CA LEU A 14 0.91 -8.26 6.98
C LEU A 14 1.09 -7.07 6.04
N TRP A 15 2.31 -6.70 5.67
CA TRP A 15 2.54 -5.67 4.67
C TRP A 15 2.12 -6.17 3.28
N CYS A 16 1.38 -5.36 2.54
CA CYS A 16 0.89 -5.69 1.20
C CYS A 16 1.14 -4.59 0.17
N GLY A 17 1.95 -3.62 0.51
CA GLY A 17 2.33 -2.52 -0.37
C GLY A 17 1.52 -1.24 -0.17
N PRO A 18 1.90 -0.18 -0.88
CA PRO A 18 1.21 1.10 -0.84
C PRO A 18 -0.14 1.05 -1.57
N LEU A 19 -1.04 1.95 -1.19
CA LEU A 19 -2.28 2.23 -1.91
C LEU A 19 -2.13 3.48 -2.79
N GLY A 20 -3.04 3.64 -3.73
CA GLY A 20 -3.15 4.82 -4.56
C GLY A 20 -2.34 4.72 -5.84
N TYR A 21 -1.92 5.88 -6.35
CA TYR A 21 -1.21 5.98 -7.61
C TYR A 21 0.01 5.06 -7.65
N GLN A 22 0.10 4.20 -8.66
CA GLN A 22 1.14 3.17 -8.83
C GLN A 22 1.32 2.24 -7.60
N GLY A 23 0.28 2.11 -6.80
CA GLY A 23 0.31 1.27 -5.60
C GLY A 23 0.20 -0.22 -5.89
N SER A 24 0.17 -1.00 -4.82
CA SER A 24 0.06 -2.45 -4.89
C SER A 24 -1.36 -2.91 -5.20
N LYS A 25 -1.52 -3.73 -6.24
CA LYS A 25 -2.79 -4.39 -6.56
C LYS A 25 -3.25 -5.30 -5.43
N ALA A 26 -2.31 -5.97 -4.73
CA ALA A 26 -2.61 -6.78 -3.55
C ALA A 26 -3.23 -5.94 -2.42
N ALA A 27 -2.66 -4.77 -2.13
CA ALA A 27 -3.22 -3.86 -1.12
C ALA A 27 -4.62 -3.37 -1.50
N MET A 28 -4.84 -3.06 -2.78
CA MET A 28 -6.14 -2.63 -3.31
C MET A 28 -7.20 -3.73 -3.19
N GLN A 29 -6.87 -4.95 -3.55
CA GLN A 29 -7.76 -6.12 -3.41
C GLN A 29 -8.14 -6.39 -1.96
N LEU A 30 -7.20 -6.21 -1.03
CA LEU A 30 -7.45 -6.46 0.38
C LEU A 30 -8.30 -5.36 1.02
N ILE A 31 -8.01 -4.09 0.74
CA ILE A 31 -8.79 -2.98 1.31
C ILE A 31 -10.22 -2.98 0.77
N SER A 32 -10.45 -3.40 -0.48
CA SER A 32 -11.80 -3.45 -1.06
C SER A 32 -12.76 -4.36 -0.29
N GLN A 33 -12.24 -5.30 0.49
CA GLN A 33 -12.98 -6.26 1.31
C GLN A 33 -12.97 -5.89 2.81
N ALA A 34 -12.49 -4.71 3.16
CA ALA A 34 -12.37 -4.30 4.56
C ALA A 34 -13.73 -3.90 5.13
N ASP A 35 -14.04 -4.35 6.34
CA ASP A 35 -15.17 -3.91 7.14
C ASP A 35 -14.83 -2.62 7.91
N VAL A 36 -13.55 -2.48 8.27
CA VAL A 36 -13.02 -1.33 9.02
C VAL A 36 -11.69 -0.90 8.41
N VAL A 37 -11.53 0.40 8.19
CA VAL A 37 -10.25 1.01 7.77
C VAL A 37 -9.78 1.93 8.90
N LEU A 38 -8.60 1.63 9.44
CA LEU A 38 -7.90 2.50 10.36
C LEU A 38 -6.86 3.33 9.59
N ALA A 39 -7.13 4.61 9.45
CA ALA A 39 -6.28 5.58 8.75
C ALA A 39 -5.48 6.39 9.78
N LEU A 40 -4.17 6.13 9.87
CA LEU A 40 -3.27 6.77 10.83
C LEU A 40 -2.40 7.82 10.15
N GLY A 41 -2.52 9.09 10.53
CA GLY A 41 -1.70 10.20 10.02
C GLY A 41 -1.83 10.40 8.51
N THR A 42 -3.00 10.19 7.95
CA THR A 42 -3.24 10.35 6.52
C THR A 42 -4.55 11.07 6.24
N ARG A 43 -4.49 12.08 5.39
CA ARG A 43 -5.67 12.82 4.91
C ARG A 43 -6.52 12.07 3.89
N LEU A 44 -6.13 10.85 3.51
CA LEU A 44 -6.81 10.04 2.48
C LEU A 44 -6.95 10.77 1.14
N GLY A 45 -5.94 11.55 0.78
CA GLY A 45 -5.95 12.38 -0.42
C GLY A 45 -6.13 11.59 -1.72
N PRO A 46 -6.52 12.26 -2.82
CA PRO A 46 -6.87 11.59 -4.08
C PRO A 46 -5.78 10.65 -4.59
N PHE A 47 -4.53 11.08 -4.61
CA PHE A 47 -3.41 10.23 -5.07
C PHE A 47 -3.21 8.97 -4.23
N GLY A 48 -3.56 9.01 -2.93
CA GLY A 48 -3.50 7.84 -2.05
C GLY A 48 -4.71 6.92 -2.12
N THR A 49 -5.78 7.31 -2.84
CA THR A 49 -7.05 6.58 -2.88
C THR A 49 -7.69 6.50 -4.26
N LEU A 50 -7.01 6.97 -5.30
CA LEU A 50 -7.58 6.96 -6.64
C LEU A 50 -7.64 5.53 -7.21
N PRO A 51 -8.66 5.21 -8.02
CA PRO A 51 -8.75 3.94 -8.73
C PRO A 51 -7.52 3.67 -9.60
N GLN A 52 -7.05 2.44 -9.61
CA GLN A 52 -5.93 1.99 -10.42
C GLN A 52 -6.20 0.61 -11.01
N TYR A 53 -5.55 0.27 -12.09
CA TYR A 53 -5.64 -1.03 -12.76
C TYR A 53 -7.09 -1.44 -13.09
N GLY A 54 -7.94 -0.46 -13.40
CA GLY A 54 -9.37 -0.71 -13.65
C GLY A 54 -10.19 -1.09 -12.41
N MET A 55 -9.61 -0.97 -11.21
CA MET A 55 -10.29 -1.32 -9.95
C MET A 55 -10.73 -0.08 -9.18
N GLU A 56 -12.01 -0.04 -8.86
CA GLU A 56 -12.55 0.81 -7.79
C GLU A 56 -12.44 0.06 -6.47
N TYR A 57 -11.32 0.23 -5.79
CA TYR A 57 -10.99 -0.58 -4.62
C TYR A 57 -11.40 0.03 -3.28
N TRP A 58 -11.84 1.28 -3.25
CA TRP A 58 -12.20 1.89 -1.98
C TRP A 58 -13.47 1.24 -1.40
N PRO A 59 -13.44 0.74 -0.16
CA PRO A 59 -14.55 -0.03 0.39
C PRO A 59 -15.75 0.89 0.72
N ALA A 60 -16.82 0.77 -0.04
CA ALA A 60 -18.00 1.64 0.08
C ALA A 60 -18.71 1.54 1.45
N ASN A 61 -18.68 0.36 2.06
CA ASN A 61 -19.41 0.07 3.30
C ASN A 61 -18.51 -0.02 4.54
N ALA A 62 -17.21 0.20 4.41
CA ALA A 62 -16.30 0.12 5.54
C ALA A 62 -16.51 1.27 6.52
N LYS A 63 -16.39 0.98 7.81
CA LYS A 63 -16.29 2.01 8.85
C LYS A 63 -14.86 2.57 8.84
N ILE A 64 -14.73 3.87 8.61
CA ILE A 64 -13.43 4.53 8.57
C ILE A 64 -13.18 5.23 9.90
N ILE A 65 -12.07 4.87 10.53
CA ILE A 65 -11.53 5.53 11.71
C ILE A 65 -10.30 6.32 11.23
N GLN A 66 -10.40 7.65 11.27
CA GLN A 66 -9.29 8.51 10.84
C GLN A 66 -8.64 9.19 12.02
N VAL A 67 -7.33 9.14 12.09
CA VAL A 67 -6.50 9.79 13.12
C VAL A 67 -5.58 10.77 12.43
N ASP A 68 -5.64 12.03 12.84
CA ASP A 68 -4.72 13.06 12.33
C ASP A 68 -4.46 14.13 13.38
N ALA A 69 -3.26 14.71 13.38
CA ALA A 69 -2.89 15.83 14.24
C ALA A 69 -3.61 17.13 13.83
N ASP A 70 -3.93 17.28 12.53
CA ASP A 70 -4.68 18.40 12.01
C ASP A 70 -6.19 18.06 11.95
N PRO A 71 -7.03 18.63 12.82
CA PRO A 71 -8.46 18.34 12.83
C PRO A 71 -9.17 18.73 11.53
N ARG A 72 -8.61 19.63 10.73
CA ARG A 72 -9.22 20.11 9.48
C ARG A 72 -9.23 19.06 8.38
N VAL A 73 -8.39 18.03 8.47
CA VAL A 73 -8.33 16.95 7.46
C VAL A 73 -9.24 15.77 7.79
N LEU A 74 -9.80 15.73 9.01
CA LEU A 74 -10.70 14.66 9.42
C LEU A 74 -12.00 14.71 8.61
N GLY A 75 -12.28 13.64 7.86
CA GLY A 75 -13.46 13.54 7.01
C GLY A 75 -13.47 14.42 5.76
N LEU A 76 -12.36 15.12 5.46
CA LEU A 76 -12.30 16.08 4.35
C LEU A 76 -12.44 15.39 2.96
N VAL A 77 -11.84 14.24 2.77
CA VAL A 77 -11.78 13.56 1.46
C VAL A 77 -12.69 12.33 1.41
N LYS A 78 -12.76 11.60 2.48
CA LYS A 78 -13.61 10.40 2.62
C LYS A 78 -14.49 10.55 3.85
N GLY A 79 -15.77 10.16 3.72
CA GLY A 79 -16.66 10.10 4.87
C GLY A 79 -16.09 9.16 5.94
N ILE A 80 -16.09 9.60 7.19
CA ILE A 80 -15.54 8.83 8.32
C ILE A 80 -16.62 8.46 9.33
N SER A 81 -16.43 7.32 10.00
CA SER A 81 -17.29 6.89 11.10
C SER A 81 -16.80 7.45 12.43
N VAL A 82 -15.48 7.56 12.61
CA VAL A 82 -14.84 8.10 13.81
C VAL A 82 -13.65 8.96 13.41
N GLY A 83 -13.59 10.20 13.92
CA GLY A 83 -12.43 11.07 13.80
C GLY A 83 -11.73 11.19 15.15
N ILE A 84 -10.41 11.03 15.17
CA ILE A 84 -9.59 11.21 16.38
C ILE A 84 -8.55 12.27 16.06
N ASN A 85 -8.67 13.42 16.70
CA ASN A 85 -7.63 14.45 16.64
C ASN A 85 -6.51 14.10 17.61
N GLY A 86 -5.33 13.79 17.09
CA GLY A 86 -4.19 13.40 17.90
C GLY A 86 -3.00 12.90 17.08
N ASP A 87 -1.88 12.77 17.76
CA ASP A 87 -0.68 12.17 17.18
C ASP A 87 -0.91 10.69 16.84
N ALA A 88 -0.60 10.30 15.60
CA ALA A 88 -0.88 8.95 15.09
C ALA A 88 -0.12 7.86 15.88
N ARG A 89 1.12 8.14 16.31
CA ARG A 89 1.90 7.21 17.12
C ARG A 89 1.31 7.02 18.51
N ALA A 90 0.92 8.11 19.15
CA ALA A 90 0.33 8.06 20.48
C ALA A 90 -1.02 7.32 20.47
N VAL A 91 -1.86 7.59 19.47
CA VAL A 91 -3.15 6.91 19.31
C VAL A 91 -2.96 5.43 18.99
N ALA A 92 -2.02 5.08 18.10
CA ALA A 92 -1.72 3.69 17.78
C ALA A 92 -1.23 2.93 19.03
N ALA A 93 -0.35 3.52 19.84
CA ALA A 93 0.12 2.93 21.09
C ALA A 93 -1.03 2.71 22.08
N ALA A 94 -1.91 3.71 22.26
CA ALA A 94 -3.06 3.60 23.15
C ALA A 94 -4.07 2.54 22.67
N LEU A 95 -4.29 2.41 21.36
CA LEU A 95 -5.13 1.36 20.79
C LEU A 95 -4.52 -0.02 21.01
N ALA A 96 -3.22 -0.18 20.77
CA ALA A 96 -2.51 -1.45 20.99
C ALA A 96 -2.60 -1.88 22.46
N GLU A 97 -2.43 -0.95 23.41
CA GLU A 97 -2.56 -1.22 24.84
C GLU A 97 -3.98 -1.66 25.21
N ARG A 98 -5.01 -0.97 24.70
CA ARG A 98 -6.41 -1.31 24.96
C ARG A 98 -6.85 -2.65 24.37
N LEU A 99 -6.17 -3.12 23.31
CA LEU A 99 -6.45 -4.38 22.67
C LEU A 99 -5.63 -5.54 23.27
N ARG A 100 -4.62 -5.24 24.06
CA ARG A 100 -3.75 -6.25 24.68
C ARG A 100 -4.58 -7.12 25.63
N GLY A 101 -4.45 -8.44 25.49
CA GLY A 101 -5.17 -9.41 26.31
C GLY A 101 -6.67 -9.52 26.07
N ARG A 102 -7.22 -8.79 25.11
CA ARG A 102 -8.63 -8.97 24.72
C ARG A 102 -8.75 -10.14 23.74
N GLU A 103 -9.63 -11.07 24.03
CA GLU A 103 -10.16 -11.97 23.02
C GLU A 103 -10.99 -11.15 22.05
N LEU A 104 -10.41 -10.85 20.91
CA LEU A 104 -11.15 -10.22 19.83
C LEU A 104 -12.06 -11.28 19.21
N ALA A 105 -13.36 -11.06 19.31
CA ALA A 105 -14.34 -11.85 18.56
C ALA A 105 -14.13 -11.57 17.07
N CYS A 106 -13.14 -12.24 16.49
CA CYS A 106 -12.90 -12.18 15.06
C CYS A 106 -14.02 -12.94 14.38
N SER A 107 -15.02 -12.24 13.88
CA SER A 107 -15.99 -12.79 12.96
C SER A 107 -15.24 -13.26 11.71
N GLY A 108 -14.99 -14.55 11.60
CA GLY A 108 -14.37 -15.14 10.45
C GLY A 108 -13.01 -15.82 10.71
N ASN A 109 -12.68 -16.70 9.80
CA ASN A 109 -11.50 -17.55 9.88
C ASN A 109 -10.22 -16.72 9.69
N ARG A 110 -9.46 -16.51 10.76
CA ARG A 110 -8.17 -15.80 10.74
C ARG A 110 -7.18 -16.44 9.76
N ALA A 111 -7.19 -17.76 9.64
CA ALA A 111 -6.35 -18.49 8.69
C ALA A 111 -6.74 -18.16 7.24
N ALA A 112 -8.04 -18.12 6.94
CA ALA A 112 -8.50 -17.77 5.60
C ALA A 112 -8.16 -16.31 5.21
N ARG A 113 -8.17 -15.38 6.17
CA ARG A 113 -7.73 -14.00 5.90
C ARG A 113 -6.24 -13.93 5.64
N LYS A 114 -5.43 -14.67 6.40
CA LYS A 114 -3.98 -14.75 6.18
C LYS A 114 -3.70 -15.37 4.81
N GLN A 115 -4.38 -16.44 4.46
CA GLN A 115 -4.24 -17.10 3.16
C GLN A 115 -4.56 -16.15 2.00
N ARG A 116 -5.68 -15.40 2.08
CA ARG A 116 -6.03 -14.40 1.07
C ARG A 116 -4.97 -13.31 0.91
N LEU A 117 -4.37 -12.87 2.02
CA LEU A 117 -3.27 -11.91 1.98
C LEU A 117 -2.06 -12.50 1.23
N GLU A 118 -1.67 -13.71 1.55
CA GLU A 118 -0.53 -14.39 0.93
C GLU A 118 -0.78 -14.64 -0.56
N ASP A 119 -1.98 -15.04 -0.93
CA ASP A 119 -2.36 -15.28 -2.33
C ASP A 119 -2.37 -13.98 -3.13
N ALA A 120 -2.92 -12.89 -2.58
CA ALA A 120 -2.92 -11.59 -3.23
C ALA A 120 -1.49 -11.06 -3.44
N LYS A 121 -0.62 -11.20 -2.44
CA LYS A 121 0.81 -10.83 -2.55
C LYS A 121 1.53 -11.64 -3.61
N ARG A 122 1.31 -12.94 -3.63
CA ARG A 122 1.92 -13.85 -4.61
C ARG A 122 1.47 -13.53 -6.03
N SER A 123 0.17 -13.33 -6.23
CA SER A 123 -0.38 -12.97 -7.53
C SER A 123 0.20 -11.64 -8.04
N TRP A 124 0.30 -10.65 -7.15
CA TRP A 124 0.89 -9.36 -7.49
C TRP A 124 2.37 -9.47 -7.84
N GLU A 125 3.14 -10.25 -7.10
CA GLU A 125 4.56 -10.47 -7.40
C GLU A 125 4.77 -11.20 -8.73
N GLN A 126 3.90 -12.15 -9.06
CA GLN A 126 3.91 -12.82 -10.37
C GLN A 126 3.64 -11.83 -11.51
N GLU A 127 2.64 -10.95 -11.32
CA GLU A 127 2.31 -9.91 -12.31
C GLU A 127 3.47 -8.93 -12.48
N LEU A 128 4.06 -8.44 -11.40
CA LEU A 128 5.23 -7.57 -11.45
C LEU A 128 6.42 -8.24 -12.14
N THR A 129 6.59 -9.55 -11.94
CA THR A 129 7.63 -10.33 -12.61
C THR A 129 7.37 -10.42 -14.10
N ALA A 130 6.13 -10.69 -14.50
CA ALA A 130 5.76 -10.69 -15.92
C ALA A 130 6.05 -9.33 -16.57
N TRP A 131 5.69 -8.23 -15.92
CA TRP A 131 5.96 -6.88 -16.43
C TRP A 131 7.44 -6.54 -16.63
N THR A 132 8.36 -7.23 -15.95
CA THR A 132 9.80 -7.03 -16.21
C THR A 132 10.25 -7.64 -17.53
N HIS A 133 9.45 -8.53 -18.11
CA HIS A 133 9.71 -9.24 -19.36
C HIS A 133 8.77 -8.83 -20.49
N GLU A 134 7.68 -8.11 -20.18
CA GLU A 134 6.81 -7.56 -21.22
C GLU A 134 7.52 -6.42 -21.94
N THR A 135 7.66 -6.60 -23.24
CA THR A 135 8.04 -5.51 -24.14
C THR A 135 6.80 -4.61 -24.29
N ASP A 136 6.81 -3.47 -23.61
CA ASP A 136 5.85 -2.40 -23.86
C ASP A 136 5.90 -2.04 -25.36
N PRO A 137 4.76 -1.96 -26.09
CA PRO A 137 4.73 -1.54 -27.47
C PRO A 137 5.45 -0.20 -27.73
N PHE A 138 5.51 0.66 -26.73
CA PHE A 138 6.22 1.95 -26.81
C PHE A 138 7.74 1.79 -26.63
N SER A 139 8.20 0.71 -26.00
CA SER A 139 9.62 0.35 -25.87
C SER A 139 10.08 -0.66 -26.93
N LEU A 140 9.20 -1.10 -27.82
CA LEU A 140 9.55 -2.10 -28.86
C LEU A 140 10.65 -1.62 -29.80
N GLU A 141 10.72 -0.33 -30.13
CA GLU A 141 11.81 0.21 -30.95
C GLU A 141 13.16 0.23 -30.21
N VAL A 142 13.14 0.39 -28.89
CA VAL A 142 14.35 0.46 -28.06
C VAL A 142 14.76 -0.92 -27.54
N ALA A 143 13.80 -1.83 -27.31
CA ALA A 143 14.05 -3.16 -26.76
C ALA A 143 14.45 -4.20 -27.81
N GLN A 144 14.23 -3.95 -29.10
CA GLN A 144 14.75 -4.82 -30.17
C GLN A 144 16.28 -4.77 -30.28
N ASP A 145 16.88 -3.68 -29.83
CA ASP A 145 18.33 -3.62 -29.62
C ASP A 145 18.62 -4.01 -28.17
N SER A 146 18.77 -5.31 -27.91
CA SER A 146 18.91 -5.95 -26.58
C SER A 146 20.09 -5.45 -25.71
N LYS A 147 20.58 -4.24 -26.01
CA LYS A 147 21.70 -3.59 -25.35
C LYS A 147 21.31 -2.86 -24.07
N TYR A 148 20.04 -2.59 -23.84
CA TYR A 148 19.56 -1.80 -22.70
C TYR A 148 18.68 -2.63 -21.77
N MET A 149 18.91 -2.49 -20.47
CA MET A 149 18.12 -3.11 -19.43
C MET A 149 16.78 -2.36 -19.27
N HIS A 150 15.67 -3.10 -19.14
CA HIS A 150 14.37 -2.51 -18.86
C HIS A 150 14.39 -1.80 -17.48
N PRO A 151 13.81 -0.58 -17.32
CA PRO A 151 13.86 0.17 -16.06
C PRO A 151 13.39 -0.62 -14.83
N ARG A 152 12.33 -1.43 -14.95
CA ARG A 152 11.84 -2.28 -13.85
C ARG A 152 12.82 -3.38 -13.48
N GLN A 153 13.52 -3.95 -14.45
CA GLN A 153 14.59 -4.92 -14.21
C GLN A 153 15.77 -4.26 -13.49
N MET A 154 16.16 -3.07 -13.92
CA MET A 154 17.20 -2.29 -13.25
C MET A 154 16.86 -2.03 -11.78
N LEU A 155 15.63 -1.61 -11.49
CA LEU A 155 15.19 -1.37 -10.10
C LEU A 155 15.22 -2.64 -9.25
N ARG A 156 14.84 -3.81 -9.80
CA ARG A 156 14.95 -5.09 -9.10
C ARG A 156 16.40 -5.52 -8.82
N GLU A 157 17.29 -5.29 -9.75
CA GLU A 157 18.71 -5.58 -9.52
C GLU A 157 19.34 -4.60 -8.55
N LEU A 158 18.93 -3.33 -8.59
CA LEU A 158 19.34 -2.32 -7.63
C LEU A 158 18.91 -2.70 -6.20
N GLU A 159 17.66 -3.14 -6.00
CA GLU A 159 17.17 -3.60 -4.70
C GLU A 159 18.05 -4.70 -4.10
N LYS A 160 18.49 -5.66 -4.92
CA LYS A 160 19.37 -6.75 -4.47
C LYS A 160 20.79 -6.26 -4.11
N ALA A 161 21.26 -5.22 -4.77
CA ALA A 161 22.59 -4.68 -4.59
C ALA A 161 22.69 -3.63 -3.48
N MET A 162 21.56 -3.04 -3.08
CA MET A 162 21.54 -1.99 -2.06
C MET A 162 21.88 -2.53 -0.66
N PRO A 163 22.73 -1.81 0.10
CA PRO A 163 22.92 -2.09 1.51
C PRO A 163 21.62 -1.93 2.31
N GLN A 164 21.43 -2.72 3.37
CA GLN A 164 20.23 -2.64 4.23
C GLN A 164 19.99 -1.26 4.85
N GLN A 165 21.04 -0.46 4.99
CA GLN A 165 20.99 0.90 5.57
C GLN A 165 21.04 1.99 4.50
N ALA A 166 20.79 1.66 3.24
CA ALA A 166 20.76 2.64 2.17
C ALA A 166 19.60 3.63 2.36
N MET A 167 19.90 4.91 2.18
CA MET A 167 18.87 5.94 2.00
C MET A 167 18.67 6.17 0.51
N VAL A 168 17.42 6.09 0.06
CA VAL A 168 17.06 6.29 -1.33
C VAL A 168 16.33 7.63 -1.46
N ALA A 169 16.85 8.51 -2.29
CA ALA A 169 16.17 9.73 -2.71
C ALA A 169 15.78 9.62 -4.18
N THR A 170 14.54 9.90 -4.49
CA THR A 170 14.02 9.91 -5.87
C THR A 170 13.35 11.24 -6.16
N ASP A 171 13.34 11.64 -7.41
CA ASP A 171 12.59 12.80 -7.89
C ASP A 171 11.40 12.35 -8.74
N ILE A 172 10.52 13.29 -9.06
CA ILE A 172 9.34 13.03 -9.90
C ILE A 172 9.80 12.66 -11.32
N GLY A 173 9.29 11.55 -11.82
CA GLY A 173 9.58 11.04 -13.15
C GLY A 173 9.17 9.57 -13.28
N ASN A 174 9.56 8.91 -14.35
CA ASN A 174 9.26 7.49 -14.58
C ASN A 174 9.90 6.54 -13.55
N ILE A 175 10.79 7.04 -12.69
CA ILE A 175 11.44 6.26 -11.63
C ILE A 175 10.51 6.07 -10.42
N CYS A 176 9.57 7.00 -10.19
CA CYS A 176 8.65 6.92 -9.06
C CYS A 176 7.21 6.52 -9.46
N SER A 177 7.02 6.08 -10.70
CA SER A 177 5.72 5.61 -11.23
C SER A 177 5.71 4.13 -11.59
#